data_12896ecd02745d849908e08f51d256ee
#
_entry.id   12896ecd02745d849908e08f51d256ee
#
_cell.length_a   1.000
_cell.length_b   1.000
_cell.length_c   1.000
_cell.angle_alpha   90.00
_cell.angle_beta   90.00
_cell.angle_gamma   90.00
#
_symmetry.space_group_name_H-M   'P 1'
#
loop_
_entity.id
_entity.type
_entity.pdbx_description
1 polymer ?
#
loop_
_entity_poly.entity_id
_entity_poly.type
_entity_poly.pdbx_seq_one_letter_code
_entity_poly.pdbx_strand_id
1 'polypeptide(L)'
;MIRAKVGCFKELKEVESAKVMARGGDMAKGLAETPHALGMTSLTVVEQSGGKVKALTLNGIAPTAENVKSGRYFLTRDFLFVIKGEPTPPVKTFLDFVLSPEGDRIIQANGAVPLR
;
A
#
# COMPACT_ATOMS: atom_id res chain seq x y z
N MET A 1 -7.15 -7.54 -3.97
CA MET A 1 -7.38 -6.10 -3.92
C MET A 1 -7.76 -5.51 -5.28
N ILE A 2 -6.91 -5.54 -6.29
CA ILE A 2 -7.21 -4.93 -7.59
C ILE A 2 -8.43 -5.52 -8.28
N ARG A 3 -8.61 -6.84 -8.23
CA ARG A 3 -9.78 -7.54 -8.79
C ARG A 3 -11.10 -7.09 -8.17
N ALA A 4 -11.09 -6.60 -6.95
CA ALA A 4 -12.28 -6.08 -6.28
C ALA A 4 -12.60 -4.62 -6.63
N LYS A 5 -11.58 -3.84 -7.03
CA LYS A 5 -11.72 -2.40 -7.29
C LYS A 5 -11.72 -2.02 -8.76
N VAL A 6 -11.21 -2.90 -9.63
CA VAL A 6 -11.16 -2.68 -11.08
C VAL A 6 -11.93 -3.79 -11.76
N GLY A 7 -13.16 -3.49 -12.20
CA GLY A 7 -14.12 -4.47 -12.68
C GLY A 7 -13.62 -5.35 -13.83
N CYS A 8 -12.89 -4.76 -14.80
CA CYS A 8 -12.31 -5.51 -15.90
C CYS A 8 -11.23 -6.52 -15.47
N PHE A 9 -10.63 -6.36 -14.28
CA PHE A 9 -9.65 -7.29 -13.73
C PHE A 9 -10.26 -8.52 -13.06
N LYS A 10 -11.57 -8.52 -12.82
CA LYS A 10 -12.23 -9.59 -12.05
C LYS A 10 -12.12 -10.96 -12.73
N GLU A 11 -12.24 -10.98 -14.05
CA GLU A 11 -12.29 -12.22 -14.85
C GLU A 11 -11.04 -12.42 -15.72
N LEU A 12 -10.07 -11.50 -15.65
CA LEU A 12 -8.84 -11.62 -16.42
C LEU A 12 -7.95 -12.74 -15.89
N LYS A 13 -7.40 -13.53 -16.81
CA LYS A 13 -6.26 -14.40 -16.53
C LYS A 13 -4.97 -13.62 -16.79
N GLU A 14 -4.01 -13.77 -15.91
CA GLU A 14 -2.67 -13.23 -16.15
C GLU A 14 -2.07 -13.91 -17.39
N VAL A 15 -1.33 -13.15 -18.18
CA VAL A 15 -0.54 -13.70 -19.29
C VAL A 15 0.58 -14.59 -18.75
N GLU A 16 1.01 -15.60 -19.51
CA GLU A 16 2.06 -16.53 -19.07
C GLU A 16 3.39 -15.85 -18.73
N SER A 17 3.67 -14.72 -19.38
CA SER A 17 4.87 -13.91 -19.09
C SER A 17 4.76 -13.07 -17.82
N ALA A 18 3.59 -12.98 -17.19
CA ALA A 18 3.43 -12.24 -15.94
C ALA A 18 4.19 -12.94 -14.79
N LYS A 19 5.01 -12.19 -14.09
CA LYS A 19 5.74 -12.68 -12.92
C LYS A 19 4.95 -12.38 -11.64
N VAL A 20 4.64 -13.43 -10.90
CA VAL A 20 4.00 -13.31 -9.60
C VAL A 20 5.08 -13.19 -8.52
N MET A 21 5.04 -12.10 -7.76
CA MET A 21 5.96 -11.86 -6.65
C MET A 21 5.25 -12.09 -5.32
N ALA A 22 5.85 -12.88 -4.45
CA ALA A 22 5.25 -13.23 -3.16
C ALA A 22 5.29 -12.07 -2.16
N ARG A 23 6.27 -11.18 -2.26
CA ARG A 23 6.50 -10.08 -1.33
C ARG A 23 6.61 -8.74 -2.05
N GLY A 24 6.22 -7.65 -1.38
CA GLY A 24 6.32 -6.30 -1.91
C GLY A 24 7.76 -5.88 -2.24
N GLY A 25 8.73 -6.27 -1.42
CA GLY A 25 10.15 -6.01 -1.68
C GLY A 25 10.67 -6.71 -2.94
N ASP A 26 10.25 -7.94 -3.19
CA ASP A 26 10.60 -8.69 -4.42
C ASP A 26 9.98 -8.01 -5.65
N MET A 27 8.75 -7.51 -5.50
CA MET A 27 8.09 -6.72 -6.55
C MET A 27 8.88 -5.45 -6.87
N ALA A 28 9.28 -4.68 -5.87
CA ALA A 28 10.05 -3.45 -6.08
C ALA A 28 11.40 -3.74 -6.76
N LYS A 29 12.08 -4.80 -6.35
CA LYS A 29 13.33 -5.25 -6.97
C LYS A 29 13.12 -5.64 -8.43
N GLY A 30 12.13 -6.49 -8.70
CA GLY A 30 11.80 -6.92 -10.05
C GLY A 30 11.45 -5.77 -10.99
N LEU A 31 10.68 -4.77 -10.49
CA LEU A 31 10.36 -3.56 -11.25
C LEU A 31 11.60 -2.71 -11.52
N ALA A 32 12.48 -2.54 -10.53
CA ALA A 32 13.70 -1.76 -10.67
C ALA A 32 14.70 -2.37 -11.66
N GLU A 33 14.72 -3.70 -11.77
CA GLU A 33 15.64 -4.45 -12.63
C GLU A 33 15.09 -4.72 -14.04
N THR A 34 13.80 -4.46 -14.27
CA THR A 34 13.14 -4.75 -15.56
C THR A 34 12.66 -3.46 -16.20
N PRO A 35 13.34 -2.93 -17.25
CA PRO A 35 12.91 -1.74 -17.95
C PRO A 35 11.48 -1.88 -18.50
N HIS A 36 10.70 -0.81 -18.37
CA HIS A 36 9.30 -0.73 -18.84
C HIS A 36 8.34 -1.72 -18.16
N ALA A 37 8.73 -2.33 -17.03
CA ALA A 37 7.84 -3.18 -16.27
C ALA A 37 6.78 -2.36 -15.52
N LEU A 38 5.58 -2.92 -15.43
CA LEU A 38 4.47 -2.41 -14.65
C LEU A 38 4.11 -3.46 -13.59
N GLY A 39 3.91 -3.04 -12.35
CA GLY A 39 3.53 -3.94 -11.27
C GLY A 39 2.68 -3.25 -10.23
N MET A 40 2.22 -4.03 -9.26
CA MET A 40 1.42 -3.55 -8.15
C MET A 40 2.10 -3.85 -6.82
N THR A 41 2.28 -2.79 -6.03
CA THR A 41 2.85 -2.87 -4.69
C THR A 41 2.24 -1.79 -3.80
N SER A 42 2.66 -1.69 -2.55
CA SER A 42 2.21 -0.62 -1.65
C SER A 42 3.05 0.64 -1.84
N LEU A 43 2.47 1.80 -1.51
CA LEU A 43 3.21 3.07 -1.52
C LEU A 43 4.41 3.02 -0.56
N THR A 44 4.28 2.34 0.58
CA THR A 44 5.38 2.09 1.52
C THR A 44 6.60 1.47 0.82
N VAL A 45 6.38 0.46 -0.03
CA VAL A 45 7.46 -0.19 -0.78
C VAL A 45 8.06 0.76 -1.83
N VAL A 46 7.24 1.59 -2.46
CA VAL A 46 7.72 2.62 -3.40
C VAL A 46 8.64 3.61 -2.69
N GLU A 47 8.24 4.14 -1.54
CA GLU A 47 9.06 5.05 -0.74
C GLU A 47 10.37 4.41 -0.30
N GLN A 48 10.32 3.16 0.17
CA GLN A 48 11.51 2.41 0.60
C GLN A 48 12.45 2.04 -0.55
N SER A 49 12.00 2.13 -1.79
CA SER A 49 12.83 1.84 -2.97
C SER A 49 13.92 2.88 -3.23
N GLY A 50 13.86 4.05 -2.57
CA GLY A 50 14.82 5.13 -2.77
C GLY A 50 14.79 5.70 -4.20
N GLY A 51 13.61 5.80 -4.80
CA GLY A 51 13.41 6.36 -6.13
C GLY A 51 13.61 5.38 -7.29
N LYS A 52 13.88 4.11 -7.01
CA LYS A 52 14.09 3.08 -8.05
C LYS A 52 12.79 2.68 -8.76
N VAL A 53 11.66 2.81 -8.09
CA VAL A 53 10.34 2.62 -8.68
C VAL A 53 9.47 3.85 -8.42
N LYS A 54 8.50 4.08 -9.28
CA LYS A 54 7.64 5.26 -9.25
C LYS A 54 6.17 4.85 -9.18
N ALA A 55 5.42 5.48 -8.28
CA ALA A 55 3.98 5.35 -8.27
C ALA A 55 3.35 6.15 -9.42
N LEU A 56 2.34 5.56 -10.07
CA LEU A 56 1.63 6.19 -11.19
C LEU A 56 0.38 6.93 -10.72
N THR A 57 0.05 7.99 -11.42
CA THR A 57 -1.26 8.62 -11.33
C THR A 57 -2.33 7.71 -11.96
N LEU A 58 -3.52 7.71 -11.39
CA LEU A 58 -4.68 7.00 -11.94
C LEU A 58 -5.76 8.02 -12.27
N ASN A 59 -6.19 8.06 -13.52
CA ASN A 59 -7.16 9.05 -14.02
C ASN A 59 -6.77 10.51 -13.68
N GLY A 60 -5.48 10.83 -13.78
CA GLY A 60 -4.96 12.13 -13.42
C GLY A 60 -4.83 12.41 -11.92
N ILE A 61 -5.16 11.44 -11.04
CA ILE A 61 -5.07 11.56 -9.59
C ILE A 61 -3.76 10.92 -9.10
N ALA A 62 -2.92 11.71 -8.44
CA ALA A 62 -1.69 11.23 -7.84
C ALA A 62 -1.93 10.47 -6.52
N PRO A 63 -1.10 9.48 -6.17
CA PRO A 63 -1.23 8.72 -4.92
C PRO A 63 -0.68 9.49 -3.70
N THR A 64 -1.21 10.68 -3.45
CA THR A 64 -0.86 11.50 -2.29
C THR A 64 -1.71 11.11 -1.07
N ALA A 65 -1.20 11.41 0.13
CA ALA A 65 -1.94 11.18 1.36
C ALA A 65 -3.32 11.85 1.36
N GLU A 66 -3.41 13.08 0.82
CA GLU A 66 -4.67 13.82 0.67
C GLU A 66 -5.65 13.09 -0.25
N ASN A 67 -5.19 12.66 -1.43
CA ASN A 67 -6.04 11.97 -2.40
C ASN A 67 -6.48 10.58 -1.90
N VAL A 68 -5.64 9.93 -1.08
CA VAL A 68 -6.00 8.67 -0.43
C VAL A 68 -7.04 8.91 0.66
N LYS A 69 -6.84 9.88 1.55
CA LYS A 69 -7.80 10.23 2.63
C LYS A 69 -9.15 10.66 2.09
N SER A 70 -9.17 11.45 1.04
CA SER A 70 -10.42 11.94 0.40
C SER A 70 -11.11 10.88 -0.47
N GLY A 71 -10.51 9.70 -0.66
CA GLY A 71 -11.03 8.65 -1.52
C GLY A 71 -10.90 8.92 -3.03
N ARG A 72 -10.26 10.02 -3.42
CA ARG A 72 -10.01 10.35 -4.84
C ARG A 72 -9.08 9.36 -5.52
N TYR A 73 -8.04 8.90 -4.80
CA TYR A 73 -7.20 7.80 -5.26
C TYR A 73 -7.82 6.47 -4.80
N PHE A 74 -8.54 5.79 -5.68
CA PHE A 74 -9.41 4.68 -5.32
C PHE A 74 -8.68 3.33 -5.08
N LEU A 75 -7.47 3.18 -5.61
CA LEU A 75 -6.71 1.92 -5.51
C LEU A 75 -5.93 1.87 -4.20
N THR A 76 -6.62 1.70 -3.11
CA THR A 76 -6.09 1.67 -1.75
C THR A 76 -6.33 0.32 -1.08
N ARG A 77 -5.53 0.01 -0.07
CA ARG A 77 -5.68 -1.16 0.79
C ARG A 77 -5.47 -0.76 2.25
N ASP A 78 -6.37 -1.20 3.11
CA ASP A 78 -6.27 -0.95 4.54
C ASP A 78 -5.28 -1.92 5.21
N PHE A 79 -4.55 -1.41 6.19
CA PHE A 79 -3.82 -2.21 7.15
C PHE A 79 -4.67 -2.32 8.42
N LEU A 80 -4.91 -3.54 8.87
CA LEU A 80 -5.77 -3.81 10.00
C LEU A 80 -4.98 -4.47 11.12
N PHE A 81 -5.17 -4.00 12.34
CA PHE A 81 -4.79 -4.74 13.53
C PHE A 81 -5.91 -5.69 13.91
N VAL A 82 -5.60 -6.95 14.08
CA VAL A 82 -6.56 -7.99 14.50
C VAL A 82 -6.19 -8.46 15.88
N ILE A 83 -7.13 -8.38 16.82
CA ILE A 83 -6.98 -8.87 18.19
C ILE A 83 -8.08 -9.86 18.50
N LYS A 84 -7.81 -10.81 19.40
CA LYS A 84 -8.80 -11.77 19.90
C LYS A 84 -9.40 -11.25 21.20
N GLY A 85 -10.67 -10.86 21.15
CA GLY A 85 -11.38 -10.32 22.32
C GLY A 85 -10.89 -8.92 22.72
N GLU A 86 -11.01 -8.57 23.99
CA GLU A 86 -10.56 -7.28 24.50
C GLU A 86 -9.02 -7.19 24.55
N PRO A 87 -8.42 -6.03 24.24
CA PRO A 87 -6.99 -5.87 24.30
C PRO A 87 -6.48 -5.97 25.74
N THR A 88 -5.44 -6.77 25.95
CA THR A 88 -4.72 -6.77 27.22
C THR A 88 -4.01 -5.42 27.44
N PRO A 89 -3.67 -5.03 28.69
CA PRO A 89 -3.04 -3.73 28.96
C PRO A 89 -1.80 -3.42 28.07
N PRO A 90 -0.85 -4.35 27.84
CA PRO A 90 0.27 -4.10 26.93
C PRO A 90 -0.17 -3.88 25.47
N VAL A 91 -1.14 -4.65 25.00
CA VAL A 91 -1.70 -4.50 23.64
C VAL A 91 -2.41 -3.16 23.50
N LYS A 92 -3.19 -2.77 24.51
CA LYS A 92 -3.85 -1.46 24.53
C LYS A 92 -2.83 -0.32 24.47
N THR A 93 -1.78 -0.37 25.28
CA THR A 93 -0.72 0.64 25.26
C THR A 93 -0.06 0.76 23.89
N PHE A 94 0.20 -0.36 23.21
CA PHE A 94 0.74 -0.35 21.87
C PHE A 94 -0.24 0.27 20.85
N LEU A 95 -1.52 -0.11 20.91
CA LEU A 95 -2.53 0.46 20.02
C LEU A 95 -2.72 1.97 20.25
N ASP A 96 -2.75 2.41 21.50
CA ASP A 96 -2.86 3.82 21.86
C ASP A 96 -1.65 4.61 21.32
N PHE A 97 -0.45 4.04 21.35
CA PHE A 97 0.74 4.64 20.73
C PHE A 97 0.62 4.72 19.22
N VAL A 98 0.27 3.62 18.56
CA VAL A 98 0.10 3.62 17.09
C VAL A 98 -0.96 4.63 16.65
N LEU A 99 -2.00 4.79 17.44
CA LEU A 99 -3.10 5.72 17.21
C LEU A 99 -2.82 7.14 17.73
N SER A 100 -1.62 7.44 18.18
CA SER A 100 -1.22 8.78 18.63
C SER A 100 -0.68 9.64 17.48
N PRO A 101 -0.55 10.98 17.68
CA PRO A 101 0.11 11.85 16.68
C PRO A 101 1.54 11.42 16.35
N GLU A 102 2.25 10.81 17.30
CA GLU A 102 3.59 10.25 17.06
C GLU A 102 3.54 9.03 16.14
N GLY A 103 2.58 8.12 16.39
CA GLY A 103 2.30 7.00 15.51
C GLY A 103 1.95 7.45 14.10
N ASP A 104 1.12 8.48 13.95
CA ASP A 104 0.76 9.06 12.65
C ASP A 104 1.99 9.57 11.89
N ARG A 105 2.92 10.24 12.57
CA ARG A 105 4.19 10.69 11.94
C ARG A 105 5.03 9.53 11.43
N ILE A 106 5.14 8.46 12.21
CA ILE A 106 5.88 7.25 11.82
C ILE A 106 5.21 6.58 10.61
N ILE A 107 3.89 6.45 10.64
CA ILE A 107 3.11 5.86 9.54
C ILE A 107 3.33 6.66 8.25
N GLN A 108 3.23 7.99 8.31
CA GLN A 108 3.42 8.88 7.15
C GLN A 108 4.86 8.83 6.63
N ALA A 109 5.85 8.83 7.52
CA ALA A 109 7.27 8.75 7.15
C ALA A 109 7.62 7.46 6.41
N ASN A 110 6.80 6.41 6.56
CA ASN A 110 6.94 5.12 5.88
C ASN A 110 5.99 4.94 4.69
N GLY A 111 5.37 6.02 4.20
CA GLY A 111 4.55 6.00 2.99
C GLY A 111 3.15 5.39 3.17
N ALA A 112 2.70 5.20 4.41
CA ALA A 112 1.32 4.84 4.69
C ALA A 112 0.50 6.08 5.10
N VAL A 113 -0.81 5.98 5.07
CA VAL A 113 -1.72 7.10 5.33
C VAL A 113 -2.58 6.79 6.56
N PRO A 114 -2.43 7.52 7.67
CA PRO A 114 -3.34 7.39 8.81
C PRO A 114 -4.76 7.77 8.40
N LEU A 115 -5.75 6.99 8.83
CA LEU A 115 -7.17 7.22 8.47
C LEU A 115 -7.87 8.26 9.35
N ARG A 116 -7.15 8.88 10.22
CA ARG A 116 -7.68 9.90 11.14
C ARG A 116 -7.33 11.29 10.69
#